data_bf52000196afb016f71fad2960e05c25
#
_entry.id   bf52000196afb016f71fad2960e05c25
#
_cell.length_a   1.000
_cell.length_b   1.000
_cell.length_c   1.000
_cell.angle_alpha   90.00
_cell.angle_beta   90.00
_cell.angle_gamma   90.00
#
_symmetry.space_group_name_H-M   'P 1'
#
loop_
_entity.id
_entity.type
_entity.pdbx_description
1 polymer ?
#
loop_
_entity_poly.entity_id
_entity_poly.type
_entity_poly.pdbx_seq_one_letter_code
_entity_poly.pdbx_strand_id
1 'polypeptide(L)'
;ERVILYIQNFFRGDFGYSYVHYPRTPIELIAERLPRTLMLFAMVNIVAFYTGFLIGKILAWRRGSKSETWITVTSVFSYTVFYPWFALMMLWFFGYKLDWLPIGKFLYPEKWYDSPYDSDVIFVSMIKFIAVASILQMLAFVYTRNIESISARRNVRFTSFMIIIIGSFAYWNTGEMLNQKIYAMDIAYHMILPVFTVTVVAFAGTALLTRTTMMEVMKDDFILTARAKGISQKRIRDRHAARNALLPVVTSFIFTIVTIIDGSVLTETIFSWPGMGQLILDSVPVSYTHLTLPTKRIV
;
A
#
# COMPACT_ATOMS: atom_id res chain seq x y z
N GLU A 1 9.79 -29.65 -29.24
CA GLU A 1 9.54 -30.58 -28.09
C GLU A 1 9.73 -29.91 -26.75
N ARG A 2 10.87 -29.19 -26.47
CA ARG A 2 11.13 -28.52 -25.18
C ARG A 2 10.10 -27.46 -24.83
N VAL A 3 9.65 -26.66 -25.82
CA VAL A 3 8.65 -25.62 -25.63
C VAL A 3 7.28 -26.21 -25.26
N ILE A 4 6.89 -27.30 -25.92
CA ILE A 4 5.62 -27.98 -25.66
C ILE A 4 5.63 -28.56 -24.23
N LEU A 5 6.74 -29.16 -23.84
CA LEU A 5 6.93 -29.77 -22.52
C LEU A 5 6.91 -28.66 -21.43
N TYR A 6 7.53 -27.50 -21.68
CA TYR A 6 7.48 -26.36 -20.82
C TYR A 6 6.04 -25.83 -20.64
N ILE A 7 5.27 -25.70 -21.74
CA ILE A 7 3.87 -25.27 -21.69
C ILE A 7 3.03 -26.27 -20.91
N GLN A 8 3.22 -27.56 -21.12
CA GLN A 8 2.51 -28.60 -20.37
C GLN A 8 2.83 -28.57 -18.87
N ASN A 9 4.09 -28.40 -18.51
CA ASN A 9 4.51 -28.25 -17.11
C ASN A 9 3.98 -26.97 -16.48
N PHE A 10 3.97 -25.87 -17.23
CA PHE A 10 3.39 -24.59 -16.79
C PHE A 10 1.92 -24.77 -16.37
N PHE A 11 1.08 -25.42 -17.21
CA PHE A 11 -0.32 -25.68 -16.86
C PHE A 11 -0.50 -26.70 -15.73
N ARG A 12 0.51 -27.51 -15.44
CA ARG A 12 0.52 -28.43 -14.29
C ARG A 12 1.01 -27.78 -13.00
N GLY A 13 1.48 -26.52 -13.07
CA GLY A 13 2.07 -25.81 -11.94
C GLY A 13 3.50 -26.24 -11.61
N ASP A 14 4.16 -26.99 -12.50
CA ASP A 14 5.56 -27.35 -12.36
C ASP A 14 6.44 -26.36 -13.13
N PHE A 15 7.01 -25.42 -12.40
CA PHE A 15 7.89 -24.38 -12.94
C PHE A 15 9.38 -24.76 -12.87
N GLY A 16 9.71 -25.98 -12.41
CA GLY A 16 11.07 -26.42 -12.21
C GLY A 16 11.78 -25.69 -11.08
N TYR A 17 13.10 -25.58 -11.19
CA TYR A 17 13.96 -24.90 -10.20
C TYR A 17 14.44 -23.55 -10.71
N SER A 18 14.61 -22.60 -9.78
CA SER A 18 15.18 -21.30 -10.09
C SER A 18 16.69 -21.44 -10.41
N TYR A 19 17.15 -20.85 -11.50
CA TYR A 19 18.57 -20.84 -11.85
C TYR A 19 19.40 -19.94 -10.93
N VAL A 20 18.79 -18.85 -10.41
CA VAL A 20 19.47 -17.87 -9.54
C VAL A 20 19.50 -18.36 -8.09
N HIS A 21 18.43 -19.00 -7.65
CA HIS A 21 18.23 -19.40 -6.24
C HIS A 21 18.14 -20.92 -6.08
N TYR A 22 18.90 -21.68 -6.89
CA TYR A 22 18.93 -23.15 -6.77
C TYR A 22 19.25 -23.58 -5.33
N PRO A 23 18.54 -24.56 -4.73
CA PRO A 23 17.55 -25.47 -5.34
C PRO A 23 16.08 -25.03 -5.18
N ARG A 24 15.79 -23.76 -4.90
CA ARG A 24 14.43 -23.28 -4.65
C ARG A 24 13.57 -23.26 -5.92
N THR A 25 12.28 -23.55 -5.77
CA THR A 25 11.30 -23.43 -6.85
C THR A 25 10.82 -22.00 -7.02
N PRO A 26 10.40 -21.56 -8.23
CA PRO A 26 9.80 -20.25 -8.45
C PRO A 26 8.58 -19.98 -7.56
N ILE A 27 7.77 -21.00 -7.28
CA ILE A 27 6.58 -20.87 -6.40
C ILE A 27 7.00 -20.51 -4.97
N GLU A 28 8.03 -21.14 -4.43
CA GLU A 28 8.55 -20.81 -3.10
C GLU A 28 9.04 -19.37 -3.02
N LEU A 29 9.79 -18.92 -4.04
CA LEU A 29 10.28 -17.54 -4.11
C LEU A 29 9.12 -16.52 -4.21
N ILE A 30 8.10 -16.82 -5.02
CA ILE A 30 6.90 -15.98 -5.12
C ILE A 30 6.15 -15.95 -3.78
N ALA A 31 5.96 -17.11 -3.14
CA ALA A 31 5.27 -17.20 -1.86
C ALA A 31 5.99 -16.43 -0.75
N GLU A 32 7.31 -16.33 -0.78
CA GLU A 32 8.12 -15.53 0.14
C GLU A 32 8.02 -14.03 -0.16
N ARG A 33 8.11 -13.63 -1.45
CA ARG A 33 8.24 -12.22 -1.86
C ARG A 33 6.89 -11.51 -2.00
N LEU A 34 5.86 -12.21 -2.47
CA LEU A 34 4.54 -11.64 -2.72
C LEU A 34 3.90 -10.99 -1.47
N PRO A 35 3.91 -11.61 -0.28
CA PRO A 35 3.36 -10.98 0.91
C PRO A 35 4.05 -9.65 1.27
N ARG A 36 5.37 -9.54 1.04
CA ARG A 36 6.16 -8.34 1.31
C ARG A 36 5.75 -7.19 0.40
N THR A 37 5.56 -7.46 -0.89
CA THR A 37 5.03 -6.50 -1.87
C THR A 37 3.60 -6.09 -1.54
N LEU A 38 2.72 -7.07 -1.27
CA LEU A 38 1.32 -6.81 -0.94
C LEU A 38 1.18 -5.92 0.29
N MET A 39 1.92 -6.17 1.35
CA MET A 39 1.86 -5.37 2.58
C MET A 39 2.32 -3.93 2.32
N LEU A 40 3.45 -3.74 1.65
CA LEU A 40 4.00 -2.41 1.35
C LEU A 40 3.00 -1.58 0.53
N PHE A 41 2.55 -2.12 -0.60
CA PHE A 41 1.67 -1.38 -1.50
C PHE A 41 0.21 -1.29 -1.02
N ALA A 42 -0.28 -2.25 -0.22
CA ALA A 42 -1.57 -2.11 0.44
C ALA A 42 -1.56 -0.92 1.42
N MET A 43 -0.51 -0.77 2.21
CA MET A 43 -0.35 0.40 3.10
C MET A 43 -0.31 1.70 2.31
N VAL A 44 0.51 1.76 1.24
CA VAL A 44 0.57 2.92 0.34
C VAL A 44 -0.82 3.26 -0.21
N ASN A 45 -1.53 2.29 -0.78
CA ASN A 45 -2.83 2.52 -1.40
C ASN A 45 -3.88 2.99 -0.40
N ILE A 46 -3.93 2.39 0.79
CA ILE A 46 -4.84 2.81 1.85
C ILE A 46 -4.56 4.26 2.26
N VAL A 47 -3.29 4.60 2.54
CA VAL A 47 -2.92 5.95 2.98
C VAL A 47 -3.14 6.97 1.87
N ALA A 48 -2.76 6.64 0.62
CA ALA A 48 -2.97 7.51 -0.54
C ALA A 48 -4.45 7.75 -0.83
N PHE A 49 -5.29 6.71 -0.73
CA PHE A 49 -6.74 6.84 -0.90
C PHE A 49 -7.36 7.78 0.13
N TYR A 50 -7.10 7.56 1.42
CA TYR A 50 -7.67 8.39 2.47
C TYR A 50 -7.17 9.83 2.41
N THR A 51 -5.87 10.04 2.24
CA THR A 51 -5.28 11.38 2.13
C THR A 51 -5.76 12.10 0.88
N GLY A 52 -5.75 11.41 -0.27
CA GLY A 52 -6.21 11.94 -1.55
C GLY A 52 -7.70 12.30 -1.52
N PHE A 53 -8.56 11.42 -0.97
CA PHE A 53 -9.99 11.71 -0.83
C PHE A 53 -10.26 12.91 0.10
N LEU A 54 -9.57 12.99 1.24
CA LEU A 54 -9.74 14.11 2.17
C LEU A 54 -9.28 15.45 1.56
N ILE A 55 -8.13 15.44 0.89
CA ILE A 55 -7.57 16.62 0.23
C ILE A 55 -8.44 17.02 -0.96
N GLY A 56 -8.83 16.09 -1.82
CA GLY A 56 -9.68 16.35 -2.99
C GLY A 56 -11.04 16.94 -2.61
N LYS A 57 -11.65 16.45 -1.53
CA LYS A 57 -12.88 17.00 -0.95
C LYS A 57 -12.72 18.45 -0.51
N ILE A 58 -11.58 18.79 0.12
CA ILE A 58 -11.28 20.16 0.55
C ILE A 58 -11.03 21.06 -0.65
N LEU A 59 -10.30 20.58 -1.65
CA LEU A 59 -10.02 21.29 -2.90
C LEU A 59 -11.31 21.68 -3.63
N ALA A 60 -12.22 20.72 -3.82
CA ALA A 60 -13.51 20.98 -4.48
C ALA A 60 -14.34 22.04 -3.75
N TRP A 61 -14.29 22.02 -2.41
CA TRP A 61 -15.06 22.95 -1.59
C TRP A 61 -14.49 24.36 -1.52
N ARG A 62 -13.17 24.50 -1.59
CA ARG A 62 -12.46 25.80 -1.53
C ARG A 62 -12.13 26.38 -2.90
N ARG A 63 -12.92 26.04 -3.92
CA ARG A 63 -12.72 26.48 -5.30
C ARG A 63 -12.56 28.01 -5.39
N GLY A 64 -11.53 28.45 -6.13
CA GLY A 64 -11.18 29.86 -6.30
C GLY A 64 -10.33 30.45 -5.16
N SER A 65 -9.97 29.68 -4.14
CA SER A 65 -9.10 30.15 -3.07
C SER A 65 -7.61 29.95 -3.38
N LYS A 66 -6.76 30.81 -2.81
CA LYS A 66 -5.29 30.66 -2.92
C LYS A 66 -4.81 29.30 -2.40
N SER A 67 -5.45 28.76 -1.35
CA SER A 67 -5.12 27.44 -0.82
C SER A 67 -5.44 26.31 -1.81
N GLU A 68 -6.52 26.41 -2.57
CA GLU A 68 -6.82 25.46 -3.65
C GLU A 68 -5.72 25.47 -4.71
N THR A 69 -5.32 26.64 -5.16
CA THR A 69 -4.27 26.78 -6.18
C THR A 69 -2.96 26.14 -5.71
N TRP A 70 -2.51 26.47 -4.51
CA TRP A 70 -1.27 25.90 -3.96
C TRP A 70 -1.32 24.37 -3.81
N ILE A 71 -2.39 23.82 -3.25
CA ILE A 71 -2.53 22.37 -3.08
C ILE A 71 -2.65 21.69 -4.45
N THR A 72 -3.36 22.29 -5.41
CA THR A 72 -3.47 21.74 -6.77
C THR A 72 -2.11 21.72 -7.46
N VAL A 73 -1.35 22.82 -7.40
CA VAL A 73 0.01 22.89 -7.97
C VAL A 73 0.93 21.86 -7.33
N THR A 74 0.90 21.74 -6.00
CA THR A 74 1.70 20.72 -5.29
C THR A 74 1.27 19.30 -5.67
N SER A 75 -0.03 19.04 -5.81
CA SER A 75 -0.54 17.73 -6.23
C SER A 75 -0.11 17.39 -7.66
N VAL A 76 -0.21 18.35 -8.59
CA VAL A 76 0.25 18.15 -9.98
C VAL A 76 1.76 17.92 -10.00
N PHE A 77 2.53 18.71 -9.27
CA PHE A 77 3.98 18.50 -9.13
C PHE A 77 4.30 17.10 -8.59
N SER A 78 3.67 16.67 -7.52
CA SER A 78 3.86 15.33 -6.96
C SER A 78 3.51 14.21 -7.94
N TYR A 79 2.49 14.40 -8.76
CA TYR A 79 2.06 13.42 -9.77
C TYR A 79 3.01 13.34 -10.96
N THR A 80 3.65 14.46 -11.34
CA THR A 80 4.51 14.56 -12.53
C THR A 80 6.00 14.40 -12.23
N VAL A 81 6.38 14.40 -10.94
CA VAL A 81 7.78 14.29 -10.56
C VAL A 81 8.37 12.95 -11.04
N PHE A 82 9.62 12.98 -11.52
CA PHE A 82 10.33 11.76 -11.88
C PHE A 82 10.60 10.93 -10.61
N TYR A 83 9.81 9.88 -10.43
CA TYR A 83 9.76 9.08 -9.21
C TYR A 83 11.12 8.59 -8.69
N PRO A 84 12.04 8.01 -9.52
CA PRO A 84 13.32 7.54 -9.02
C PRO A 84 14.17 8.65 -8.38
N TRP A 85 14.19 9.83 -8.99
CA TRP A 85 14.90 10.98 -8.45
C TRP A 85 14.28 11.42 -7.10
N PHE A 86 12.95 11.51 -7.04
CA PHE A 86 12.24 11.88 -5.83
C PHE A 86 12.49 10.88 -4.69
N ALA A 87 12.47 9.58 -4.98
CA ALA A 87 12.73 8.54 -4.01
C ALA A 87 14.16 8.61 -3.45
N LEU A 88 15.15 8.83 -4.31
CA LEU A 88 16.54 9.04 -3.89
C LEU A 88 16.72 10.31 -3.05
N MET A 89 16.01 11.40 -3.40
CA MET A 89 16.00 12.61 -2.57
C MET A 89 15.40 12.36 -1.18
N MET A 90 14.32 11.58 -1.10
CA MET A 90 13.72 11.22 0.20
C MET A 90 14.66 10.39 1.05
N LEU A 91 15.37 9.40 0.44
CA LEU A 91 16.41 8.63 1.12
C LEU A 91 17.53 9.51 1.61
N TRP A 92 18.05 10.40 0.76
CA TRP A 92 19.12 11.31 1.13
C TRP A 92 18.70 12.26 2.25
N PHE A 93 17.50 12.85 2.17
CA PHE A 93 17.05 13.84 3.12
C PHE A 93 16.68 13.21 4.49
N PHE A 94 15.81 12.22 4.50
CA PHE A 94 15.33 11.60 5.75
C PHE A 94 16.27 10.54 6.31
N GLY A 95 16.97 9.81 5.45
CA GLY A 95 17.88 8.77 5.88
C GLY A 95 19.27 9.30 6.20
N TYR A 96 19.89 10.03 5.27
CA TYR A 96 21.29 10.49 5.44
C TYR A 96 21.40 11.82 6.18
N LYS A 97 20.64 12.86 5.77
CA LYS A 97 20.84 14.20 6.34
C LYS A 97 20.21 14.39 7.70
N LEU A 98 19.01 13.86 7.92
CA LEU A 98 18.29 13.96 9.19
C LEU A 98 18.50 12.74 10.10
N ASP A 99 18.93 11.61 9.56
CA ASP A 99 19.09 10.33 10.28
C ASP A 99 17.82 9.93 11.06
N TRP A 100 16.66 10.28 10.52
CA TRP A 100 15.37 9.97 11.16
C TRP A 100 14.83 8.60 10.74
N LEU A 101 15.17 8.13 9.54
CA LEU A 101 14.64 6.91 8.95
C LEU A 101 15.78 6.08 8.31
N PRO A 102 15.63 4.77 8.22
CA PRO A 102 16.67 3.90 7.69
C PRO A 102 16.98 4.17 6.22
N ILE A 103 18.25 4.12 5.86
CA ILE A 103 18.72 4.28 4.48
C ILE A 103 18.57 2.94 3.76
N GLY A 104 17.46 2.73 3.06
CA GLY A 104 17.24 1.62 2.15
C GLY A 104 17.73 0.27 2.68
N LYS A 105 16.94 -0.47 3.38
CA LYS A 105 17.15 -1.85 3.83
C LYS A 105 15.80 -2.41 4.25
N PHE A 106 15.67 -3.71 4.30
CA PHE A 106 14.48 -4.37 4.81
C PHE A 106 14.45 -4.45 6.33
N LEU A 107 15.63 -4.55 6.93
CA LEU A 107 15.86 -4.73 8.37
C LEU A 107 17.28 -4.32 8.75
N TYR A 108 17.53 -4.11 10.03
CA TYR A 108 18.88 -3.88 10.57
C TYR A 108 19.61 -5.21 10.79
N PRO A 109 20.65 -5.59 10.00
CA PRO A 109 21.36 -6.87 10.14
C PRO A 109 21.90 -7.12 11.56
N GLU A 110 22.33 -6.06 12.23
CA GLU A 110 22.87 -6.14 13.60
C GLU A 110 21.87 -6.67 14.62
N LYS A 111 20.59 -6.29 14.48
CA LYS A 111 19.52 -6.76 15.37
C LYS A 111 19.08 -8.19 15.08
N TRP A 112 19.31 -8.65 13.84
CA TRP A 112 18.84 -9.94 13.36
C TRP A 112 19.92 -11.03 13.38
N TYR A 113 21.18 -10.68 13.68
CA TYR A 113 22.30 -11.62 13.68
C TYR A 113 22.08 -12.78 14.66
N ASP A 114 21.63 -12.47 15.89
CA ASP A 114 21.34 -13.46 16.94
C ASP A 114 19.82 -13.72 17.10
N SER A 115 19.03 -13.40 16.08
CA SER A 115 17.59 -13.58 16.15
C SER A 115 17.22 -15.07 16.11
N PRO A 116 16.40 -15.57 17.05
CA PRO A 116 15.86 -16.93 17.00
C PRO A 116 14.75 -17.08 15.93
N TYR A 117 14.35 -15.98 15.30
CA TYR A 117 13.24 -15.96 14.34
C TYR A 117 13.73 -15.57 12.95
N ASP A 118 13.18 -16.23 11.94
CA ASP A 118 13.33 -15.81 10.56
C ASP A 118 12.46 -14.59 10.25
N SER A 119 12.95 -13.70 9.39
CA SER A 119 12.22 -12.50 8.95
C SER A 119 10.86 -12.82 8.35
N ASP A 120 10.74 -13.96 7.65
CA ASP A 120 9.49 -14.38 7.02
C ASP A 120 8.44 -14.82 8.03
N VAL A 121 8.85 -15.49 9.10
CA VAL A 121 7.95 -15.90 10.18
C VAL A 121 7.35 -14.66 10.86
N ILE A 122 8.18 -13.67 11.15
CA ILE A 122 7.73 -12.40 11.74
C ILE A 122 6.80 -11.67 10.78
N PHE A 123 7.16 -11.59 9.51
CA PHE A 123 6.39 -10.90 8.49
C PHE A 123 5.00 -11.54 8.28
N VAL A 124 4.94 -12.86 8.20
CA VAL A 124 3.68 -13.61 8.11
C VAL A 124 2.83 -13.41 9.37
N SER A 125 3.45 -13.34 10.54
CA SER A 125 2.74 -13.03 11.81
C SER A 125 2.12 -11.64 11.78
N MET A 126 2.83 -10.63 11.24
CA MET A 126 2.29 -9.28 11.06
C MET A 126 1.10 -9.27 10.11
N ILE A 127 1.19 -9.97 8.96
CA ILE A 127 0.10 -10.07 7.99
C ILE A 127 -1.12 -10.77 8.60
N LYS A 128 -0.93 -11.92 9.25
CA LYS A 128 -2.02 -12.65 9.93
C LYS A 128 -2.73 -11.75 10.94
N PHE A 129 -1.95 -11.03 11.74
CA PHE A 129 -2.49 -10.09 12.71
C PHE A 129 -3.33 -8.98 12.05
N ILE A 130 -2.81 -8.31 11.01
CA ILE A 130 -3.53 -7.25 10.27
C ILE A 130 -4.80 -7.82 9.62
N ALA A 131 -4.74 -9.03 9.05
CA ALA A 131 -5.89 -9.69 8.44
C ALA A 131 -6.99 -9.98 9.47
N VAL A 132 -6.63 -10.56 10.62
CA VAL A 132 -7.58 -10.84 11.70
C VAL A 132 -8.21 -9.55 12.23
N ALA A 133 -7.41 -8.51 12.51
CA ALA A 133 -7.90 -7.21 12.96
C ALA A 133 -8.87 -6.57 11.94
N SER A 134 -8.54 -6.66 10.65
CA SER A 134 -9.38 -6.15 9.55
C SER A 134 -10.69 -6.92 9.43
N ILE A 135 -10.66 -8.25 9.55
CA ILE A 135 -11.86 -9.10 9.53
C ILE A 135 -12.76 -8.78 10.73
N LEU A 136 -12.20 -8.67 11.92
CA LEU A 136 -12.96 -8.31 13.13
C LEU A 136 -13.63 -6.93 12.99
N GLN A 137 -12.91 -5.95 12.44
CA GLN A 137 -13.46 -4.62 12.19
C GLN A 137 -14.57 -4.65 11.12
N MET A 138 -14.40 -5.45 10.09
CA MET A 138 -15.42 -5.65 9.05
C MET A 138 -16.68 -6.31 9.62
N LEU A 139 -16.53 -7.34 10.44
CA LEU A 139 -17.66 -8.00 11.13
C LEU A 139 -18.39 -7.02 12.06
N ALA A 140 -17.67 -6.21 12.82
CA ALA A 140 -18.26 -5.17 13.65
C ALA A 140 -19.02 -4.14 12.80
N PHE A 141 -18.50 -3.78 11.61
CA PHE A 141 -19.19 -2.89 10.69
C PHE A 141 -20.48 -3.49 10.12
N VAL A 142 -20.46 -4.77 9.72
CA VAL A 142 -21.63 -5.51 9.22
C VAL A 142 -22.70 -5.65 10.32
N TYR A 143 -22.30 -6.09 11.51
CA TYR A 143 -23.20 -6.24 12.66
C TYR A 143 -23.92 -4.92 13.02
N THR A 144 -23.18 -3.80 13.02
CA THR A 144 -23.73 -2.48 13.34
C THR A 144 -24.65 -1.91 12.26
N ARG A 145 -24.71 -2.53 11.07
CA ARG A 145 -25.59 -2.08 10.00
C ARG A 145 -27.08 -2.10 10.39
N ASN A 146 -27.46 -3.06 11.23
CA ASN A 146 -28.85 -3.28 11.66
C ASN A 146 -29.26 -2.40 12.87
N ILE A 147 -28.35 -1.64 13.45
CA ILE A 147 -28.66 -0.73 14.56
C ILE A 147 -29.35 0.53 14.01
N GLU A 148 -30.58 0.80 14.42
CA GLU A 148 -31.37 1.93 13.95
C GLU A 148 -30.79 3.29 14.40
N SER A 149 -30.37 3.38 15.64
CA SER A 149 -29.82 4.62 16.22
C SER A 149 -28.44 4.95 15.64
N ILE A 150 -28.31 6.13 15.00
CA ILE A 150 -27.05 6.62 14.42
C ILE A 150 -25.98 6.82 15.47
N SER A 151 -26.34 7.31 16.67
CA SER A 151 -25.40 7.52 17.77
C SER A 151 -24.90 6.20 18.34
N ALA A 152 -25.79 5.23 18.58
CA ALA A 152 -25.41 3.90 19.03
C ALA A 152 -24.49 3.19 18.02
N ARG A 153 -24.84 3.23 16.74
CA ARG A 153 -24.01 2.68 15.65
C ARG A 153 -22.60 3.26 15.62
N ARG A 154 -22.49 4.58 15.76
CA ARG A 154 -21.17 5.25 15.81
C ARG A 154 -20.38 4.84 17.05
N ASN A 155 -21.02 4.80 18.20
CA ASN A 155 -20.36 4.44 19.45
C ASN A 155 -19.87 2.99 19.41
N VAL A 156 -20.68 2.03 18.95
CA VAL A 156 -20.28 0.62 18.83
C VAL A 156 -19.09 0.47 17.86
N ARG A 157 -19.08 1.18 16.73
CA ARG A 157 -17.94 1.15 15.80
C ARG A 157 -16.67 1.75 16.40
N PHE A 158 -16.82 2.82 17.16
CA PHE A 158 -15.68 3.45 17.84
C PHE A 158 -15.16 2.54 18.96
N THR A 159 -16.04 1.94 19.77
CA THR A 159 -15.63 1.02 20.84
C THR A 159 -15.00 -0.26 20.25
N SER A 160 -15.53 -0.83 19.16
CA SER A 160 -14.91 -1.98 18.48
C SER A 160 -13.51 -1.65 17.97
N PHE A 161 -13.32 -0.46 17.39
CA PHE A 161 -12.01 0.01 16.95
C PHE A 161 -11.02 0.17 18.11
N MET A 162 -11.48 0.75 19.24
CA MET A 162 -10.66 0.86 20.45
C MET A 162 -10.32 -0.50 21.05
N ILE A 163 -11.25 -1.44 21.07
CA ILE A 163 -11.01 -2.80 21.55
C ILE A 163 -9.95 -3.50 20.66
N ILE A 164 -10.01 -3.31 19.34
CA ILE A 164 -9.01 -3.87 18.44
C ILE A 164 -7.63 -3.23 18.68
N ILE A 165 -7.54 -1.93 18.91
CA ILE A 165 -6.27 -1.25 19.24
C ILE A 165 -5.70 -1.79 20.57
N ILE A 166 -6.53 -1.85 21.62
CA ILE A 166 -6.09 -2.35 22.93
C ILE A 166 -5.73 -3.84 22.84
N GLY A 167 -6.53 -4.63 22.15
CA GLY A 167 -6.24 -6.04 21.90
C GLY A 167 -4.94 -6.23 21.08
N SER A 168 -4.68 -5.36 20.13
CA SER A 168 -3.44 -5.30 19.38
C SER A 168 -2.24 -5.05 20.28
N PHE A 169 -2.36 -4.06 21.13
CA PHE A 169 -1.30 -3.75 22.10
C PHE A 169 -1.07 -4.91 23.06
N ALA A 170 -2.13 -5.53 23.57
CA ALA A 170 -2.02 -6.70 24.45
C ALA A 170 -1.38 -7.90 23.72
N TYR A 171 -1.81 -8.20 22.49
CA TYR A 171 -1.27 -9.31 21.68
C TYR A 171 0.25 -9.20 21.50
N TRP A 172 0.75 -8.01 21.13
CA TRP A 172 2.17 -7.79 20.92
C TRP A 172 2.99 -7.61 22.22
N ASN A 173 2.35 -7.60 23.40
CA ASN A 173 3.03 -7.50 24.69
C ASN A 173 2.85 -8.76 25.58
N THR A 174 2.30 -9.86 25.03
CA THR A 174 2.08 -11.10 25.78
C THR A 174 2.69 -12.31 25.07
N GLY A 175 3.12 -13.29 25.86
CA GLY A 175 3.61 -14.56 25.35
C GLY A 175 4.82 -14.47 24.41
N GLU A 176 4.85 -15.33 23.42
CA GLU A 176 5.92 -15.38 22.41
C GLU A 176 5.98 -14.12 21.54
N MET A 177 4.85 -13.42 21.37
CA MET A 177 4.77 -12.21 20.56
C MET A 177 5.56 -11.05 21.17
N LEU A 178 5.79 -11.05 22.47
CA LEU A 178 6.63 -10.05 23.13
C LEU A 178 8.06 -10.07 22.58
N ASN A 179 8.61 -11.27 22.37
CA ASN A 179 9.95 -11.43 21.78
C ASN A 179 10.00 -11.06 20.30
N GLN A 180 8.93 -11.34 19.57
CA GLN A 180 8.80 -11.00 18.14
C GLN A 180 8.55 -9.51 17.91
N LYS A 181 8.03 -8.78 18.89
CA LYS A 181 7.67 -7.35 18.79
C LYS A 181 8.82 -6.48 18.32
N ILE A 182 10.03 -6.69 18.84
CA ILE A 182 11.20 -5.88 18.49
C ILE A 182 11.52 -6.01 16.99
N TYR A 183 11.44 -7.23 16.47
CA TYR A 183 11.66 -7.54 15.06
C TYR A 183 10.54 -7.02 14.16
N ALA A 184 9.29 -7.16 14.59
CA ALA A 184 8.13 -6.61 13.87
C ALA A 184 8.18 -5.07 13.79
N MET A 185 8.59 -4.41 14.88
CA MET A 185 8.80 -2.96 14.89
C MET A 185 9.96 -2.53 13.98
N ASP A 186 11.01 -3.33 13.90
CA ASP A 186 12.13 -3.05 13.00
C ASP A 186 11.69 -3.07 11.53
N ILE A 187 10.97 -4.11 11.11
CA ILE A 187 10.39 -4.20 9.76
C ILE A 187 9.43 -3.03 9.50
N ALA A 188 8.53 -2.73 10.44
CA ALA A 188 7.56 -1.63 10.31
C ALA A 188 8.27 -0.27 10.18
N TYR A 189 9.37 -0.07 10.89
CA TYR A 189 10.18 1.16 10.81
C TYR A 189 10.81 1.33 9.43
N HIS A 190 11.31 0.25 8.82
CA HIS A 190 11.86 0.27 7.47
C HIS A 190 10.80 0.49 6.37
N MET A 191 9.52 0.20 6.66
CA MET A 191 8.41 0.48 5.75
C MET A 191 8.02 1.96 5.69
N ILE A 192 8.32 2.77 6.72
CA ILE A 192 7.84 4.15 6.82
C ILE A 192 8.26 4.99 5.61
N LEU A 193 9.53 4.98 5.28
CA LEU A 193 10.07 5.83 4.21
C LEU A 193 9.57 5.43 2.81
N PRO A 194 9.60 4.15 2.40
CA PRO A 194 8.98 3.71 1.14
C PRO A 194 7.48 4.05 1.05
N VAL A 195 6.71 3.74 2.11
CA VAL A 195 5.27 4.03 2.16
C VAL A 195 5.02 5.52 2.03
N PHE A 196 5.73 6.35 2.78
CA PHE A 196 5.60 7.81 2.71
C PHE A 196 5.91 8.34 1.31
N THR A 197 7.04 7.93 0.72
CA THR A 197 7.50 8.41 -0.58
C THR A 197 6.52 8.08 -1.70
N VAL A 198 6.08 6.82 -1.78
CA VAL A 198 5.09 6.41 -2.80
C VAL A 198 3.73 7.07 -2.56
N THR A 199 3.33 7.20 -1.29
CA THR A 199 2.06 7.88 -0.94
C THR A 199 2.04 9.33 -1.41
N VAL A 200 3.14 10.08 -1.25
CA VAL A 200 3.25 11.48 -1.71
C VAL A 200 3.04 11.61 -3.22
N VAL A 201 3.40 10.61 -4.00
CA VAL A 201 3.15 10.59 -5.45
C VAL A 201 1.73 10.11 -5.75
N ALA A 202 1.29 9.03 -5.10
CA ALA A 202 0.04 8.36 -5.40
C ALA A 202 -1.22 9.14 -4.96
N PHE A 203 -1.16 9.88 -3.81
CA PHE A 203 -2.34 10.60 -3.30
C PHE A 203 -2.86 11.64 -4.28
N ALA A 204 -1.98 12.21 -5.10
CA ALA A 204 -2.30 13.32 -5.99
C ALA A 204 -3.35 12.92 -7.05
N GLY A 205 -3.22 11.72 -7.65
CA GLY A 205 -4.20 11.19 -8.58
C GLY A 205 -5.58 11.05 -7.94
N THR A 206 -5.64 10.45 -6.74
CA THR A 206 -6.89 10.32 -5.97
C THR A 206 -7.48 11.68 -5.57
N ALA A 207 -6.65 12.65 -5.20
CA ALA A 207 -7.09 13.99 -4.83
C ALA A 207 -7.70 14.74 -6.02
N LEU A 208 -7.07 14.69 -7.18
CA LEU A 208 -7.56 15.32 -8.40
C LEU A 208 -8.85 14.65 -8.90
N LEU A 209 -8.93 13.31 -8.88
CA LEU A 209 -10.15 12.58 -9.23
C LEU A 209 -11.29 12.95 -8.27
N THR A 210 -11.04 12.94 -6.96
CA THR A 210 -12.04 13.32 -5.95
C THR A 210 -12.50 14.77 -6.15
N ARG A 211 -11.59 15.70 -6.46
CA ARG A 211 -11.94 17.08 -6.75
C ARG A 211 -12.89 17.19 -7.94
N THR A 212 -12.58 16.50 -9.04
CA THR A 212 -13.41 16.54 -10.27
C THR A 212 -14.79 15.97 -10.03
N THR A 213 -14.89 14.77 -9.47
CA THR A 213 -16.16 14.12 -9.17
C THR A 213 -17.01 14.90 -8.17
N MET A 214 -16.37 15.51 -7.14
CA MET A 214 -17.07 16.40 -6.21
C MET A 214 -17.64 17.64 -6.92
N MET A 215 -16.89 18.24 -7.85
CA MET A 215 -17.36 19.41 -8.60
C MET A 215 -18.51 19.08 -9.54
N GLU A 216 -18.56 17.88 -10.10
CA GLU A 216 -19.67 17.38 -10.91
C GLU A 216 -20.92 17.21 -10.04
N VAL A 217 -20.81 16.45 -8.95
CA VAL A 217 -21.92 16.19 -8.02
C VAL A 217 -22.48 17.47 -7.39
N MET A 218 -21.64 18.50 -7.18
CA MET A 218 -22.10 19.79 -6.62
C MET A 218 -23.03 20.58 -7.55
N LYS A 219 -23.16 20.19 -8.82
CA LYS A 219 -24.09 20.80 -9.79
C LYS A 219 -25.45 20.11 -9.80
N ASP A 220 -25.61 18.95 -9.17
CA ASP A 220 -26.84 18.18 -9.19
C ASP A 220 -27.97 18.86 -8.40
N ASP A 221 -29.22 18.64 -8.84
CA ASP A 221 -30.43 19.25 -8.27
C ASP A 221 -30.67 18.91 -6.80
N PHE A 222 -30.24 17.71 -6.37
CA PHE A 222 -30.39 17.35 -4.96
C PHE A 222 -29.51 18.21 -4.03
N ILE A 223 -28.41 18.78 -4.52
CA ILE A 223 -27.56 19.73 -3.77
C ILE A 223 -28.28 21.09 -3.67
N LEU A 224 -28.93 21.53 -4.76
CA LEU A 224 -29.76 22.74 -4.74
C LEU A 224 -30.92 22.60 -3.75
N THR A 225 -31.63 21.48 -3.79
CA THR A 225 -32.70 21.15 -2.85
C THR A 225 -32.21 21.14 -1.39
N ALA A 226 -31.01 20.57 -1.13
CA ALA A 226 -30.43 20.54 0.20
C ALA A 226 -30.09 21.96 0.72
N ARG A 227 -29.63 22.86 -0.17
CA ARG A 227 -29.40 24.28 0.15
C ARG A 227 -30.71 25.02 0.44
N ALA A 228 -31.73 24.79 -0.39
CA ALA A 228 -33.07 25.37 -0.21
C ALA A 228 -33.72 24.97 1.14
N LYS A 229 -33.44 23.75 1.62
CA LYS A 229 -33.87 23.25 2.92
C LYS A 229 -33.03 23.79 4.10
N GLY A 230 -32.10 24.71 3.87
CA GLY A 230 -31.27 25.32 4.91
C GLY A 230 -30.23 24.38 5.55
N ILE A 231 -29.89 23.27 4.90
CA ILE A 231 -28.87 22.36 5.43
C ILE A 231 -27.50 23.07 5.43
N SER A 232 -26.76 22.94 6.53
CA SER A 232 -25.46 23.58 6.67
C SER A 232 -24.47 23.12 5.60
N GLN A 233 -23.66 24.04 5.10
CA GLN A 233 -22.70 23.80 4.02
C GLN A 233 -21.74 22.62 4.32
N LYS A 234 -21.29 22.48 5.58
CA LYS A 234 -20.45 21.36 6.03
C LYS A 234 -21.18 20.01 5.87
N ARG A 235 -22.49 19.98 6.18
CA ARG A 235 -23.29 18.75 6.05
C ARG A 235 -23.56 18.40 4.58
N ILE A 236 -23.78 19.41 3.73
CA ILE A 236 -23.93 19.23 2.27
C ILE A 236 -22.63 18.62 1.71
N ARG A 237 -21.48 19.23 2.02
CA ARG A 237 -20.19 18.73 1.56
C ARG A 237 -19.93 17.29 2.00
N ASP A 238 -20.01 17.03 3.30
CA ASP A 238 -19.49 15.78 3.89
C ASP A 238 -20.48 14.61 3.77
N ARG A 239 -21.77 14.87 3.69
CA ARG A 239 -22.81 13.83 3.75
C ARG A 239 -23.56 13.65 2.45
N HIS A 240 -23.77 14.72 1.67
CA HIS A 240 -24.48 14.65 0.39
C HIS A 240 -23.49 14.56 -0.77
N ALA A 241 -22.65 15.55 -0.99
CA ALA A 241 -21.74 15.58 -2.12
C ALA A 241 -20.63 14.51 -2.04
N ALA A 242 -19.91 14.43 -0.92
CA ALA A 242 -18.78 13.51 -0.78
C ALA A 242 -19.21 12.03 -0.88
N ARG A 243 -20.43 11.68 -0.42
CA ARG A 243 -20.92 10.30 -0.50
C ARG A 243 -21.15 9.84 -1.95
N ASN A 244 -21.68 10.71 -2.79
CA ASN A 244 -21.95 10.39 -4.19
C ASN A 244 -20.66 10.44 -5.02
N ALA A 245 -19.80 11.44 -4.76
CA ALA A 245 -18.48 11.55 -5.38
C ALA A 245 -17.52 10.40 -5.02
N LEU A 246 -17.78 9.67 -3.93
CA LEU A 246 -16.96 8.54 -3.51
C LEU A 246 -17.03 7.34 -4.47
N LEU A 247 -18.14 7.15 -5.19
CA LEU A 247 -18.33 5.98 -6.05
C LEU A 247 -17.24 5.83 -7.12
N PRO A 248 -16.95 6.83 -7.98
CA PRO A 248 -15.88 6.71 -8.98
C PRO A 248 -14.48 6.58 -8.32
N VAL A 249 -14.29 7.22 -7.16
CA VAL A 249 -13.01 7.16 -6.45
C VAL A 249 -12.76 5.76 -5.88
N VAL A 250 -13.78 5.11 -5.32
CA VAL A 250 -13.67 3.71 -4.85
C VAL A 250 -13.47 2.74 -6.02
N THR A 251 -14.13 2.97 -7.14
CA THR A 251 -13.91 2.16 -8.35
C THR A 251 -12.46 2.24 -8.81
N SER A 252 -11.90 3.44 -8.89
CA SER A 252 -10.48 3.65 -9.20
C SER A 252 -9.56 2.96 -8.18
N PHE A 253 -9.88 3.06 -6.89
CA PHE A 253 -9.13 2.38 -5.83
C PHE A 253 -9.12 0.86 -5.98
N ILE A 254 -10.25 0.24 -6.34
CA ILE A 254 -10.33 -1.21 -6.58
C ILE A 254 -9.42 -1.61 -7.74
N PHE A 255 -9.40 -0.86 -8.84
CA PHE A 255 -8.48 -1.12 -9.94
C PHE A 255 -7.01 -1.00 -9.52
N THR A 256 -6.69 -0.02 -8.68
CA THR A 256 -5.31 0.14 -8.16
C THR A 256 -4.87 -1.06 -7.30
N ILE A 257 -5.80 -1.70 -6.56
CA ILE A 257 -5.48 -2.91 -5.77
C ILE A 257 -5.03 -4.06 -6.69
N VAL A 258 -5.61 -4.21 -7.86
CA VAL A 258 -5.22 -5.27 -8.80
C VAL A 258 -3.77 -5.09 -9.26
N THR A 259 -3.34 -3.84 -9.47
CA THR A 259 -1.96 -3.55 -9.91
C THR A 259 -0.90 -3.70 -8.81
N ILE A 260 -1.30 -3.90 -7.53
CA ILE A 260 -0.36 -4.15 -6.43
C ILE A 260 0.45 -5.43 -6.65
N ILE A 261 -0.16 -6.44 -7.28
CA ILE A 261 0.48 -7.75 -7.49
C ILE A 261 1.73 -7.63 -8.36
N ASP A 262 1.73 -6.70 -9.33
CA ASP A 262 2.87 -6.47 -10.20
C ASP A 262 4.08 -5.87 -9.45
N GLY A 263 3.85 -5.29 -8.26
CA GLY A 263 4.86 -4.58 -7.49
C GLY A 263 5.37 -3.33 -8.20
N SER A 264 6.35 -2.71 -7.61
CA SER A 264 7.11 -1.64 -8.26
C SER A 264 8.60 -1.96 -8.21
N VAL A 265 9.15 -2.40 -9.33
CA VAL A 265 10.57 -2.70 -9.48
C VAL A 265 11.43 -1.53 -8.98
N LEU A 266 11.06 -0.30 -9.36
CA LEU A 266 11.79 0.90 -8.97
C LEU A 266 11.76 1.15 -7.46
N THR A 267 10.58 1.06 -6.84
CA THR A 267 10.44 1.28 -5.40
C THR A 267 11.22 0.26 -4.60
N GLU A 268 11.01 -1.01 -4.91
CA GLU A 268 11.64 -2.11 -4.19
C GLU A 268 13.17 -2.10 -4.34
N THR A 269 13.67 -1.74 -5.54
CA THR A 269 15.11 -1.63 -5.77
C THR A 269 15.72 -0.43 -5.04
N ILE A 270 15.11 0.76 -5.13
CA ILE A 270 15.66 1.97 -4.50
C ILE A 270 15.69 1.83 -2.98
N PHE A 271 14.64 1.28 -2.39
CA PHE A 271 14.55 1.08 -0.94
C PHE A 271 15.13 -0.26 -0.46
N SER A 272 15.69 -1.07 -1.37
CA SER A 272 16.23 -2.42 -1.08
C SER A 272 15.19 -3.30 -0.36
N TRP A 273 13.93 -3.20 -0.80
CA TRP A 273 12.83 -3.99 -0.27
C TRP A 273 12.70 -5.30 -1.03
N PRO A 274 12.89 -6.47 -0.37
CA PRO A 274 12.94 -7.76 -1.05
C PRO A 274 11.53 -8.26 -1.41
N GLY A 275 10.93 -7.66 -2.44
CA GLY A 275 9.60 -7.99 -2.95
C GLY A 275 9.61 -8.63 -4.35
N MET A 276 8.42 -8.65 -4.97
CA MET A 276 8.19 -9.22 -6.30
C MET A 276 8.91 -8.46 -7.42
N GLY A 277 8.93 -7.11 -7.34
CA GLY A 277 9.61 -6.28 -8.34
C GLY A 277 11.12 -6.53 -8.35
N GLN A 278 11.74 -6.69 -7.19
CA GLN A 278 13.14 -7.07 -7.10
C GLN A 278 13.38 -8.48 -7.63
N LEU A 279 12.49 -9.45 -7.32
CA LEU A 279 12.58 -10.80 -7.87
C LEU A 279 12.53 -10.82 -9.41
N ILE A 280 11.66 -9.99 -10.01
CA ILE A 280 11.60 -9.82 -11.46
C ILE A 280 12.92 -9.29 -12.00
N LEU A 281 13.48 -8.25 -11.38
CA LEU A 281 14.75 -7.66 -11.79
C LEU A 281 15.91 -8.69 -11.70
N ASP A 282 15.98 -9.46 -10.63
CA ASP A 282 17.01 -10.48 -10.41
C ASP A 282 16.90 -11.63 -11.43
N SER A 283 15.71 -11.92 -11.95
CA SER A 283 15.47 -12.98 -12.93
C SER A 283 15.85 -12.61 -14.38
N VAL A 284 15.87 -11.32 -14.73
CA VAL A 284 16.15 -10.85 -16.10
C VAL A 284 17.57 -11.16 -16.58
N PRO A 285 18.66 -10.94 -15.82
CA PRO A 285 20.03 -11.19 -16.28
C PRO A 285 20.30 -12.65 -16.66
N VAL A 286 19.62 -13.59 -16.01
CA VAL A 286 19.78 -15.02 -16.25
C VAL A 286 19.28 -15.43 -17.63
N SER A 287 18.23 -14.77 -18.12
CA SER A 287 17.69 -15.03 -19.47
C SER A 287 18.67 -14.62 -20.58
N TYR A 288 19.48 -13.58 -20.37
CA TYR A 288 20.45 -13.12 -21.35
C TYR A 288 21.75 -13.94 -21.36
N THR A 289 22.19 -14.48 -20.23
CA THR A 289 23.42 -15.28 -20.16
C THR A 289 23.30 -16.63 -20.89
N HIS A 290 22.09 -17.18 -21.01
CA HIS A 290 21.84 -18.41 -21.75
C HIS A 290 21.79 -18.20 -23.28
N LEU A 291 21.54 -16.97 -23.76
CA LEU A 291 21.57 -16.64 -25.17
C LEU A 291 22.98 -16.43 -25.72
N THR A 292 23.98 -16.18 -24.85
CA THR A 292 25.38 -15.91 -25.23
C THR A 292 26.30 -17.10 -25.12
N LEU A 293 25.83 -18.26 -24.66
CA LEU A 293 26.66 -19.45 -24.40
C LEU A 293 26.90 -20.45 -25.58
N PRO A 294 26.29 -20.35 -26.77
CA PRO A 294 26.64 -21.27 -27.85
C PRO A 294 27.95 -20.96 -28.59
N THR A 295 28.58 -19.79 -28.39
CA THR A 295 29.70 -19.35 -29.22
C THR A 295 31.10 -19.69 -28.71
N LYS A 296 31.26 -20.35 -27.57
CA LYS A 296 32.59 -20.74 -27.03
C LYS A 296 32.88 -22.24 -26.98
N ARG A 297 32.36 -23.01 -27.92
CA ARG A 297 32.81 -24.37 -28.15
C ARG A 297 33.04 -24.65 -29.65
N ILE A 298 33.92 -23.86 -30.27
CA ILE A 298 34.60 -24.27 -31.47
C ILE A 298 36.04 -23.74 -31.37
N VAL A 299 36.89 -24.43 -30.69
CA VAL A 299 38.32 -24.66 -30.98
C VAL A 299 38.70 -25.95 -30.32
#